data_c5920a7c4a7cb0eadfa66aa360a02bfb
#
_entry.id   c5920a7c4a7cb0eadfa66aa360a02bfb
#
_cell.length_a   1.000
_cell.length_b   1.000
_cell.length_c   1.000
_cell.angle_alpha   90.00
_cell.angle_beta   90.00
_cell.angle_gamma   90.00
#
_symmetry.space_group_name_H-M   'P 1'
#
loop_
_entity.id
_entity.type
_entity.pdbx_description
1 polymer ?
#
loop_
_entity_poly.entity_id
_entity_poly.type
_entity_poly.pdbx_seq_one_letter_code
_entity_poly.pdbx_strand_id
1 'polypeptide(L)'
;LHKAIRRQRQMCIRDRSNNDKMKSRKFYPWLVVALLWVVALLNYMDRQMLSTMQAAMKVDIVELQQAEAFGALMAVFLWIYGIVSPFAGIVADRVSRKKLVVGSLFVWSLVTYLMGYTSSFDQLYMLRALMGISEALYIPSALSLIADWHEGKSRSLAIGVHMTGLYVGQAIGGFGATVAAAFSWHTTFHWFGILGIAYSVVLLLLLHDKDKDAVNAAPVQQVKPTKGGLFQGLSVVLSTWAFWVILFYFAVPSLPGWATKNWLPTLFAENLGIPMSQAGPISTITIAVSSLNGVLFGGVLSDKWVQKNIRGRVYTSAIGLGMTIPALFLLGFGHSLVAIVGAGLLFGIGYGMFDANNMPILCQIISAKYRATAYGIMNMVGVFAGAMVTQVMGKFSDGGNLGLAFAALGVVVIAALTLQLVCLKPKTDDLE
;
A
#
# COMPACT_ATOMS: atom_id res chain seq x y z
N LEU A 1 2.12 -9.35 -65.17
CA LEU A 1 0.95 -9.21 -64.29
C LEU A 1 1.08 -10.06 -63.03
N HIS A 2 1.36 -11.36 -63.12
CA HIS A 2 1.45 -12.28 -61.96
C HIS A 2 2.54 -11.91 -60.92
N LYS A 3 3.70 -11.40 -61.35
CA LYS A 3 4.76 -10.96 -60.42
C LYS A 3 4.37 -9.70 -59.63
N ALA A 4 3.64 -8.77 -60.25
CA ALA A 4 3.17 -7.55 -59.59
C ALA A 4 2.10 -7.86 -58.52
N ILE A 5 1.13 -8.71 -58.81
CA ILE A 5 0.07 -9.16 -57.92
C ILE A 5 0.68 -9.93 -56.72
N ARG A 6 1.70 -10.74 -56.96
CA ARG A 6 2.39 -11.47 -55.89
C ARG A 6 3.17 -10.54 -54.95
N ARG A 7 3.84 -9.50 -55.46
CA ARG A 7 4.49 -8.47 -54.65
C ARG A 7 3.50 -7.64 -53.86
N GLN A 8 2.38 -7.27 -54.44
CA GLN A 8 1.34 -6.50 -53.74
C GLN A 8 0.70 -7.31 -52.61
N ARG A 9 0.45 -8.63 -52.83
CA ARG A 9 -0.03 -9.53 -51.78
C ARG A 9 0.98 -9.72 -50.62
N GLN A 10 2.26 -9.82 -50.94
CA GLN A 10 3.32 -9.91 -49.94
C GLN A 10 3.49 -8.60 -49.15
N MET A 11 3.33 -7.45 -49.82
CA MET A 11 3.31 -6.14 -49.12
C MET A 11 2.11 -6.02 -48.18
N CYS A 12 0.90 -6.36 -48.61
CA CYS A 12 -0.28 -6.31 -47.74
C CYS A 12 -0.20 -7.27 -46.55
N ILE A 13 0.40 -8.46 -46.70
CA ILE A 13 0.62 -9.41 -45.61
C ILE A 13 1.67 -8.85 -44.62
N ARG A 14 2.73 -8.23 -45.15
CA ARG A 14 3.78 -7.61 -44.34
C ARG A 14 3.27 -6.37 -43.59
N ASP A 15 2.43 -5.56 -44.20
CA ASP A 15 1.80 -4.38 -43.57
C ASP A 15 0.76 -4.78 -42.52
N ARG A 16 -0.03 -5.82 -42.75
CA ARG A 16 -0.90 -6.41 -41.75
C ARG A 16 -0.10 -6.94 -40.55
N SER A 17 0.95 -7.72 -40.82
CA SER A 17 1.83 -8.25 -39.76
C SER A 17 2.52 -7.14 -38.95
N ASN A 18 2.93 -6.05 -39.62
CA ASN A 18 3.52 -4.88 -38.97
C ASN A 18 2.48 -4.08 -38.14
N ASN A 19 1.26 -3.91 -38.66
CA ASN A 19 0.15 -3.28 -37.92
C ASN A 19 -0.28 -4.11 -36.71
N ASP A 20 -0.34 -5.43 -36.85
CA ASP A 20 -0.67 -6.30 -35.74
C ASP A 20 0.46 -6.32 -34.68
N LYS A 21 1.71 -6.30 -35.09
CA LYS A 21 2.86 -6.12 -34.19
C LYS A 21 2.89 -4.75 -33.54
N MET A 22 2.49 -3.68 -34.23
CA MET A 22 2.41 -2.32 -33.67
C MET A 22 1.24 -2.19 -32.68
N LYS A 23 0.07 -2.79 -32.98
CA LYS A 23 -1.06 -2.86 -32.04
C LYS A 23 -0.70 -3.69 -30.81
N SER A 24 -0.07 -4.84 -30.98
CA SER A 24 0.45 -5.69 -29.93
C SER A 24 1.46 -4.94 -29.03
N ARG A 25 2.40 -4.18 -29.62
CA ARG A 25 3.37 -3.35 -28.89
C ARG A 25 2.73 -2.23 -28.06
N LYS A 26 1.61 -1.65 -28.51
CA LYS A 26 0.87 -0.60 -27.75
C LYS A 26 -0.03 -1.17 -26.65
N PHE A 27 -0.51 -2.38 -26.81
CA PHE A 27 -1.41 -3.03 -25.86
C PHE A 27 -0.67 -3.66 -24.68
N TYR A 28 0.49 -4.26 -24.92
CA TYR A 28 1.22 -5.02 -23.90
C TYR A 28 1.58 -4.21 -22.64
N PRO A 29 2.01 -2.93 -22.70
CA PRO A 29 2.24 -2.13 -21.50
C PRO A 29 1.03 -2.06 -20.57
N TRP A 30 -0.17 -1.88 -21.13
CA TRP A 30 -1.41 -1.85 -20.34
C TRP A 30 -1.83 -3.24 -19.84
N LEU A 31 -1.49 -4.29 -20.56
CA LEU A 31 -1.65 -5.67 -20.07
C LEU A 31 -0.76 -5.90 -18.84
N VAL A 32 0.49 -5.41 -18.84
CA VAL A 32 1.37 -5.48 -17.67
C VAL A 32 0.72 -4.77 -16.47
N VAL A 33 0.15 -3.59 -16.67
CA VAL A 33 -0.56 -2.86 -15.60
C VAL A 33 -1.75 -3.67 -15.08
N ALA A 34 -2.56 -4.25 -15.96
CA ALA A 34 -3.71 -5.07 -15.58
C ALA A 34 -3.29 -6.32 -14.80
N LEU A 35 -2.23 -7.00 -15.25
CA LEU A 35 -1.69 -8.18 -14.56
C LEU A 35 -1.17 -7.80 -13.15
N LEU A 36 -0.43 -6.70 -13.03
CA LEU A 36 0.10 -6.23 -11.76
C LEU A 36 -0.99 -5.64 -10.85
N TRP A 37 -2.08 -5.11 -11.43
CA TRP A 37 -3.24 -4.66 -10.67
C TRP A 37 -3.88 -5.79 -9.88
N VAL A 38 -4.04 -6.97 -10.49
CA VAL A 38 -4.55 -8.16 -9.78
C VAL A 38 -3.59 -8.59 -8.66
N VAL A 39 -2.26 -8.50 -8.86
CA VAL A 39 -1.29 -8.79 -7.80
C VAL A 39 -1.43 -7.81 -6.64
N ALA A 40 -1.59 -6.51 -6.94
CA ALA A 40 -1.82 -5.48 -5.94
C ALA A 40 -3.10 -5.74 -5.13
N LEU A 41 -4.17 -6.15 -5.82
CA LEU A 41 -5.43 -6.56 -5.19
C LEU A 41 -5.19 -7.74 -4.24
N LEU A 42 -4.56 -8.82 -4.70
CA LEU A 42 -4.28 -10.01 -3.89
C LEU A 42 -3.41 -9.67 -2.67
N ASN A 43 -2.40 -8.82 -2.84
CA ASN A 43 -1.49 -8.41 -1.77
C ASN A 43 -2.24 -7.73 -0.60
N TYR A 44 -3.08 -6.73 -0.91
CA TYR A 44 -3.82 -6.02 0.14
C TYR A 44 -5.02 -6.81 0.66
N MET A 45 -5.59 -7.68 -0.16
CA MET A 45 -6.63 -8.60 0.26
C MET A 45 -6.13 -9.55 1.35
N ASP A 46 -4.95 -10.16 1.17
CA ASP A 46 -4.34 -11.06 2.18
C ASP A 46 -4.06 -10.32 3.50
N ARG A 47 -3.54 -9.10 3.42
CA ARG A 47 -3.27 -8.29 4.62
C ARG A 47 -4.56 -7.95 5.36
N GLN A 48 -5.58 -7.50 4.64
CA GLN A 48 -6.84 -7.05 5.23
C GLN A 48 -7.69 -8.21 5.74
N MET A 49 -7.64 -9.36 5.07
CA MET A 49 -8.36 -10.56 5.46
C MET A 49 -8.02 -10.98 6.89
N LEU A 50 -6.72 -11.00 7.25
CA LEU A 50 -6.29 -11.40 8.58
C LEU A 50 -6.90 -10.51 9.67
N SER A 51 -7.02 -9.20 9.45
CA SER A 51 -7.56 -8.26 10.45
C SER A 51 -9.01 -8.59 10.88
N THR A 52 -9.70 -9.41 10.10
CA THR A 52 -11.08 -9.85 10.40
C THR A 52 -11.16 -11.26 10.97
N MET A 53 -10.03 -11.99 11.05
CA MET A 53 -10.01 -13.43 11.34
C MET A 53 -9.93 -13.77 12.82
N GLN A 54 -9.61 -12.85 13.72
CA GLN A 54 -9.39 -13.15 15.14
C GLN A 54 -10.56 -13.94 15.74
N ALA A 55 -11.80 -13.51 15.49
CA ALA A 55 -12.97 -14.15 16.05
C ALA A 55 -13.14 -15.63 15.63
N ALA A 56 -12.72 -15.97 14.41
CA ALA A 56 -12.76 -17.34 13.90
C ALA A 56 -11.57 -18.18 14.40
N MET A 57 -10.37 -17.59 14.47
CA MET A 57 -9.13 -18.30 14.81
C MET A 57 -8.97 -18.58 16.30
N LYS A 58 -9.48 -17.70 17.18
CA LYS A 58 -9.36 -17.84 18.65
C LYS A 58 -10.08 -19.09 19.23
N VAL A 59 -10.93 -19.73 18.44
CA VAL A 59 -11.60 -20.97 18.82
C VAL A 59 -10.62 -22.13 18.86
N ASP A 60 -9.68 -22.16 17.89
CA ASP A 60 -8.70 -23.23 17.73
C ASP A 60 -7.35 -22.89 18.34
N ILE A 61 -7.00 -21.60 18.40
CA ILE A 61 -5.70 -21.10 18.90
C ILE A 61 -5.94 -20.23 20.12
N VAL A 62 -5.63 -20.79 21.30
CA VAL A 62 -5.97 -20.22 22.62
C VAL A 62 -5.32 -18.86 22.85
N GLU A 63 -4.08 -18.65 22.38
CA GLU A 63 -3.37 -17.39 22.53
C GLU A 63 -4.10 -16.22 21.85
N LEU A 64 -4.85 -16.49 20.77
CA LEU A 64 -5.62 -15.48 20.04
C LEU A 64 -6.92 -15.05 20.77
N GLN A 65 -7.24 -15.63 21.92
CA GLN A 65 -8.27 -15.09 22.81
C GLN A 65 -7.87 -13.71 23.34
N GLN A 66 -6.57 -13.44 23.44
CA GLN A 66 -6.05 -12.12 23.75
C GLN A 66 -5.85 -11.32 22.46
N ALA A 67 -6.44 -10.12 22.38
CA ALA A 67 -6.28 -9.22 21.26
C ALA A 67 -4.83 -8.68 21.16
N GLU A 68 -4.10 -8.62 22.28
CA GLU A 68 -2.68 -8.31 22.30
C GLU A 68 -1.87 -9.30 21.44
N ALA A 69 -2.10 -10.61 21.60
CA ALA A 69 -1.44 -11.64 20.80
C ALA A 69 -1.81 -11.53 19.32
N PHE A 70 -3.07 -11.23 19.01
CA PHE A 70 -3.50 -10.99 17.64
C PHE A 70 -2.87 -9.73 17.06
N GLY A 71 -2.76 -8.65 17.84
CA GLY A 71 -2.01 -7.45 17.47
C GLY A 71 -0.54 -7.73 17.17
N ALA A 72 0.12 -8.57 17.99
CA ALA A 72 1.49 -9.01 17.73
C ALA A 72 1.62 -9.84 16.44
N LEU A 73 0.65 -10.71 16.15
CA LEU A 73 0.59 -11.49 14.91
C LEU A 73 0.47 -10.59 13.67
N MET A 74 -0.32 -9.52 13.73
CA MET A 74 -0.40 -8.53 12.65
C MET A 74 0.88 -7.67 12.57
N ALA A 75 1.44 -7.30 13.71
CA ALA A 75 2.59 -6.41 13.79
C ALA A 75 3.90 -7.06 13.31
N VAL A 76 4.11 -8.35 13.53
CA VAL A 76 5.35 -9.03 13.11
C VAL A 76 5.58 -8.93 11.60
N PHE A 77 4.52 -9.02 10.82
CA PHE A 77 4.57 -8.78 9.38
C PHE A 77 5.14 -7.39 9.06
N LEU A 78 4.65 -6.34 9.75
CA LEU A 78 5.06 -4.96 9.52
C LEU A 78 6.51 -4.73 9.98
N TRP A 79 6.93 -5.30 11.11
CA TRP A 79 8.32 -5.23 11.56
C TRP A 79 9.29 -5.80 10.53
N ILE A 80 9.02 -7.01 10.06
CA ILE A 80 9.87 -7.69 9.08
C ILE A 80 9.82 -6.98 7.72
N TYR A 81 8.62 -6.59 7.25
CA TYR A 81 8.44 -5.83 6.01
C TYR A 81 9.24 -4.52 6.04
N GLY A 82 9.18 -3.77 7.15
CA GLY A 82 9.91 -2.51 7.31
C GLY A 82 11.43 -2.69 7.30
N ILE A 83 11.94 -3.76 7.94
CA ILE A 83 13.38 -4.09 7.94
C ILE A 83 13.86 -4.47 6.53
N VAL A 84 13.08 -5.24 5.79
CA VAL A 84 13.45 -5.75 4.45
C VAL A 84 13.28 -4.69 3.36
N SER A 85 12.33 -3.76 3.50
CA SER A 85 11.98 -2.75 2.49
C SER A 85 13.16 -1.97 1.90
N PRO A 86 14.15 -1.47 2.67
CA PRO A 86 15.30 -0.77 2.12
C PRO A 86 16.17 -1.64 1.20
N PHE A 87 16.25 -2.93 1.50
CA PHE A 87 17.02 -3.90 0.71
C PHE A 87 16.25 -4.35 -0.54
N ALA A 88 14.93 -4.33 -0.49
CA ALA A 88 14.06 -4.76 -1.60
C ALA A 88 14.29 -3.95 -2.87
N GLY A 89 14.50 -2.64 -2.75
CA GLY A 89 14.85 -1.78 -3.88
C GLY A 89 16.17 -2.17 -4.54
N ILE A 90 17.20 -2.46 -3.74
CA ILE A 90 18.54 -2.89 -4.23
C ILE A 90 18.44 -4.23 -4.96
N VAL A 91 17.64 -5.15 -4.45
CA VAL A 91 17.39 -6.44 -5.09
C VAL A 91 16.63 -6.27 -6.40
N ALA A 92 15.61 -5.40 -6.43
CA ALA A 92 14.82 -5.10 -7.63
C ALA A 92 15.66 -4.50 -8.77
N ASP A 93 16.73 -3.78 -8.46
CA ASP A 93 17.64 -3.22 -9.46
C ASP A 93 18.60 -4.28 -10.06
N ARG A 94 18.89 -5.35 -9.34
CA ARG A 94 19.87 -6.38 -9.73
C ARG A 94 19.25 -7.63 -10.34
N VAL A 95 18.05 -7.98 -9.95
CA VAL A 95 17.34 -9.19 -10.36
C VAL A 95 16.28 -8.85 -11.39
N SER A 96 15.86 -9.82 -12.21
CA SER A 96 14.72 -9.70 -13.12
C SER A 96 13.46 -9.32 -12.33
N ARG A 97 12.82 -8.22 -12.71
CA ARG A 97 11.61 -7.70 -12.04
C ARG A 97 10.44 -8.68 -12.15
N LYS A 98 10.32 -9.34 -13.31
CA LYS A 98 9.36 -10.44 -13.49
C LYS A 98 9.59 -11.54 -12.45
N LYS A 99 10.83 -12.02 -12.30
CA LYS A 99 11.15 -13.11 -11.35
C LYS A 99 10.83 -12.72 -9.91
N LEU A 100 11.10 -11.46 -9.54
CA LEU A 100 10.80 -10.95 -8.20
C LEU A 100 9.30 -10.86 -7.96
N VAL A 101 8.52 -10.33 -8.90
CA VAL A 101 7.06 -10.22 -8.78
C VAL A 101 6.43 -11.61 -8.70
N VAL A 102 6.78 -12.52 -9.62
CA VAL A 102 6.22 -13.87 -9.65
C VAL A 102 6.63 -14.68 -8.43
N GLY A 103 7.92 -14.64 -8.07
CA GLY A 103 8.46 -15.35 -6.91
C GLY A 103 7.89 -14.83 -5.59
N SER A 104 7.77 -13.52 -5.44
CA SER A 104 7.16 -12.88 -4.29
C SER A 104 5.70 -13.32 -4.14
N LEU A 105 4.89 -13.21 -5.20
CA LEU A 105 3.49 -13.65 -5.19
C LEU A 105 3.38 -15.14 -4.84
N PHE A 106 4.19 -15.99 -5.46
CA PHE A 106 4.17 -17.43 -5.18
C PHE A 106 4.49 -17.72 -3.71
N VAL A 107 5.55 -17.11 -3.16
CA VAL A 107 5.98 -17.37 -1.78
C VAL A 107 4.95 -16.90 -0.78
N TRP A 108 4.43 -15.65 -0.87
CA TRP A 108 3.43 -15.23 0.12
C TRP A 108 2.12 -16.00 -0.01
N SER A 109 1.72 -16.36 -1.24
CA SER A 109 0.49 -17.16 -1.44
C SER A 109 0.64 -18.60 -0.91
N LEU A 110 1.84 -19.18 -1.05
CA LEU A 110 2.15 -20.46 -0.42
C LEU A 110 2.13 -20.35 1.11
N VAL A 111 2.68 -19.27 1.66
CA VAL A 111 2.62 -18.99 3.11
C VAL A 111 1.17 -18.84 3.57
N THR A 112 0.34 -18.09 2.85
CA THR A 112 -1.10 -17.96 3.12
C THR A 112 -1.78 -19.33 3.11
N TYR A 113 -1.49 -20.17 2.10
CA TYR A 113 -2.01 -21.54 2.04
C TYR A 113 -1.59 -22.39 3.24
N LEU A 114 -0.30 -22.30 3.65
CA LEU A 114 0.23 -23.03 4.80
C LEU A 114 -0.35 -22.54 6.12
N MET A 115 -0.73 -21.27 6.24
CA MET A 115 -1.42 -20.76 7.43
C MET A 115 -2.73 -21.51 7.69
N GLY A 116 -3.39 -22.01 6.67
CA GLY A 116 -4.58 -22.85 6.81
C GLY A 116 -4.34 -24.20 7.48
N TYR A 117 -3.11 -24.68 7.62
CA TYR A 117 -2.76 -25.93 8.31
C TYR A 117 -2.23 -25.72 9.72
N THR A 118 -2.09 -24.47 10.17
CA THR A 118 -1.50 -24.18 11.48
C THR A 118 -2.47 -24.53 12.61
N SER A 119 -1.91 -25.00 13.72
CA SER A 119 -2.63 -25.33 14.96
C SER A 119 -2.07 -24.59 16.18
N SER A 120 -1.04 -23.77 16.02
CA SER A 120 -0.42 -23.01 17.10
C SER A 120 -0.12 -21.57 16.71
N PHE A 121 -0.06 -20.69 17.70
CA PHE A 121 0.32 -19.30 17.53
C PHE A 121 1.72 -19.13 16.92
N ASP A 122 2.70 -19.90 17.41
CA ASP A 122 4.09 -19.80 16.93
C ASP A 122 4.22 -20.12 15.44
N GLN A 123 3.48 -21.12 14.94
CA GLN A 123 3.47 -21.44 13.51
C GLN A 123 2.92 -20.26 12.69
N LEU A 124 1.80 -19.67 13.11
CA LEU A 124 1.23 -18.50 12.46
C LEU A 124 2.18 -17.31 12.50
N TYR A 125 2.81 -17.06 13.64
CA TYR A 125 3.75 -15.96 13.83
C TYR A 125 4.97 -16.07 12.91
N MET A 126 5.55 -17.27 12.80
CA MET A 126 6.66 -17.55 11.88
C MET A 126 6.26 -17.38 10.41
N LEU A 127 5.10 -17.88 10.02
CA LEU A 127 4.60 -17.72 8.64
C LEU A 127 4.31 -16.25 8.32
N ARG A 128 3.76 -15.48 9.25
CA ARG A 128 3.55 -14.04 9.07
C ARG A 128 4.87 -13.26 8.94
N ALA A 129 5.90 -13.63 9.67
CA ALA A 129 7.23 -13.06 9.52
C ALA A 129 7.80 -13.35 8.11
N LEU A 130 7.70 -14.60 7.65
CA LEU A 130 8.15 -14.99 6.31
C LEU A 130 7.38 -14.26 5.20
N MET A 131 6.07 -14.05 5.38
CA MET A 131 5.24 -13.27 4.47
C MET A 131 5.75 -11.82 4.34
N GLY A 132 6.16 -11.18 5.44
CA GLY A 132 6.74 -9.84 5.44
C GLY A 132 7.99 -9.71 4.57
N ILE A 133 8.85 -10.73 4.56
CA ILE A 133 10.03 -10.78 3.67
C ILE A 133 9.62 -10.81 2.20
N SER A 134 8.71 -11.72 1.85
CA SER A 134 8.33 -11.92 0.46
C SER A 134 7.56 -10.74 -0.12
N GLU A 135 6.62 -10.16 0.64
CA GLU A 135 5.82 -9.03 0.17
C GLU A 135 6.59 -7.72 0.04
N ALA A 136 7.66 -7.53 0.83
CA ALA A 136 8.50 -6.34 0.72
C ALA A 136 9.16 -6.20 -0.67
N LEU A 137 9.39 -7.30 -1.37
CA LEU A 137 9.98 -7.32 -2.70
C LEU A 137 9.00 -6.92 -3.81
N TYR A 138 7.68 -7.00 -3.56
CA TYR A 138 6.67 -6.82 -4.61
C TYR A 138 6.55 -5.37 -5.11
N ILE A 139 6.24 -4.42 -4.24
CA ILE A 139 5.92 -3.04 -4.65
C ILE A 139 7.07 -2.37 -5.43
N PRO A 140 8.33 -2.41 -4.97
CA PRO A 140 9.44 -1.82 -5.73
C PRO A 140 9.61 -2.46 -7.11
N SER A 141 9.46 -3.79 -7.19
CA SER A 141 9.60 -4.53 -8.44
C SER A 141 8.47 -4.24 -9.42
N ALA A 142 7.23 -4.18 -8.93
CA ALA A 142 6.04 -3.88 -9.73
C ALA A 142 6.07 -2.46 -10.30
N LEU A 143 6.36 -1.46 -9.46
CA LEU A 143 6.45 -0.07 -9.90
C LEU A 143 7.58 0.15 -10.89
N SER A 144 8.73 -0.50 -10.67
CA SER A 144 9.84 -0.46 -11.61
C SER A 144 9.48 -1.11 -12.95
N LEU A 145 8.78 -2.25 -12.94
CA LEU A 145 8.35 -2.92 -14.18
C LEU A 145 7.33 -2.08 -14.95
N ILE A 146 6.37 -1.45 -14.27
CA ILE A 146 5.43 -0.51 -14.90
C ILE A 146 6.20 0.66 -15.52
N ALA A 147 7.18 1.22 -14.80
CA ALA A 147 7.98 2.35 -15.28
C ALA A 147 8.83 2.00 -16.50
N ASP A 148 9.26 0.73 -16.66
CA ASP A 148 9.98 0.27 -17.85
C ASP A 148 9.10 0.21 -19.09
N TRP A 149 7.85 -0.20 -18.93
CA TRP A 149 6.91 -0.35 -20.04
C TRP A 149 6.17 0.95 -20.40
N HIS A 150 6.11 1.92 -19.46
CA HIS A 150 5.42 3.20 -19.66
C HIS A 150 6.40 4.38 -19.61
N GLU A 151 6.36 5.24 -20.62
CA GLU A 151 7.21 6.41 -20.74
C GLU A 151 6.38 7.72 -20.71
N GLY A 152 7.02 8.82 -20.26
CA GLY A 152 6.42 10.15 -20.24
C GLY A 152 5.09 10.22 -19.48
N LYS A 153 4.08 10.82 -20.10
CA LYS A 153 2.78 11.10 -19.48
C LYS A 153 1.97 9.86 -19.09
N SER A 154 2.23 8.70 -19.72
CA SER A 154 1.48 7.48 -19.42
C SER A 154 1.94 6.78 -18.14
N ARG A 155 3.17 7.02 -17.68
CA ARG A 155 3.76 6.37 -16.49
C ARG A 155 2.97 6.66 -15.21
N SER A 156 2.68 7.92 -14.94
CA SER A 156 1.93 8.32 -13.74
C SER A 156 0.53 7.74 -13.73
N LEU A 157 -0.16 7.73 -14.88
CA LEU A 157 -1.47 7.12 -15.00
C LEU A 157 -1.41 5.60 -14.76
N ALA A 158 -0.42 4.92 -15.35
CA ALA A 158 -0.25 3.48 -15.18
C ALA A 158 0.00 3.08 -13.73
N ILE A 159 0.86 3.84 -13.02
CA ILE A 159 1.10 3.66 -11.58
C ILE A 159 -0.18 3.95 -10.79
N GLY A 160 -0.88 5.03 -11.10
CA GLY A 160 -2.15 5.36 -10.44
C GLY A 160 -3.20 4.27 -10.59
N VAL A 161 -3.37 3.71 -11.80
CA VAL A 161 -4.27 2.57 -12.04
C VAL A 161 -3.84 1.35 -11.21
N HIS A 162 -2.56 0.99 -11.22
CA HIS A 162 -2.05 -0.10 -10.40
C HIS A 162 -2.36 0.09 -8.90
N MET A 163 -2.19 1.30 -8.38
CA MET A 163 -2.44 1.62 -6.97
C MET A 163 -3.93 1.47 -6.58
N THR A 164 -4.87 1.63 -7.53
CA THR A 164 -6.29 1.36 -7.23
C THR A 164 -6.56 -0.09 -6.85
N GLY A 165 -5.74 -1.03 -7.34
CA GLY A 165 -5.81 -2.44 -6.97
C GLY A 165 -5.63 -2.68 -5.47
N LEU A 166 -4.79 -1.87 -4.81
CA LEU A 166 -4.58 -1.94 -3.34
C LEU A 166 -5.87 -1.62 -2.58
N TYR A 167 -6.59 -0.57 -2.99
CA TYR A 167 -7.86 -0.19 -2.35
C TYR A 167 -8.95 -1.22 -2.58
N VAL A 168 -9.05 -1.77 -3.79
CA VAL A 168 -10.01 -2.85 -4.10
C VAL A 168 -9.67 -4.11 -3.30
N GLY A 169 -8.40 -4.47 -3.19
CA GLY A 169 -7.94 -5.58 -2.36
C GLY A 169 -8.28 -5.38 -0.89
N GLN A 170 -8.06 -4.17 -0.36
CA GLN A 170 -8.43 -3.83 1.01
C GLN A 170 -9.95 -3.98 1.24
N ALA A 171 -10.78 -3.51 0.32
CA ALA A 171 -12.23 -3.65 0.43
C ALA A 171 -12.67 -5.12 0.43
N ILE A 172 -12.15 -5.93 -0.50
CA ILE A 172 -12.50 -7.36 -0.64
C ILE A 172 -11.97 -8.17 0.55
N GLY A 173 -10.79 -7.85 1.08
CA GLY A 173 -10.20 -8.54 2.23
C GLY A 173 -11.08 -8.51 3.48
N GLY A 174 -11.93 -7.50 3.63
CA GLY A 174 -12.92 -7.43 4.70
C GLY A 174 -13.90 -8.60 4.75
N PHE A 175 -14.13 -9.29 3.62
CA PHE A 175 -14.98 -10.47 3.55
C PHE A 175 -14.30 -11.74 4.11
N GLY A 176 -13.07 -11.67 4.59
CA GLY A 176 -12.39 -12.81 5.19
C GLY A 176 -13.20 -13.49 6.29
N ALA A 177 -13.73 -12.70 7.25
CA ALA A 177 -14.60 -13.23 8.31
C ALA A 177 -15.93 -13.79 7.77
N THR A 178 -16.47 -13.23 6.69
CA THR A 178 -17.71 -13.73 6.06
C THR A 178 -17.49 -15.12 5.48
N VAL A 179 -16.38 -15.32 4.78
CA VAL A 179 -16.00 -16.63 4.22
C VAL A 179 -15.67 -17.62 5.34
N ALA A 180 -14.95 -17.16 6.38
CA ALA A 180 -14.61 -18.00 7.53
C ALA A 180 -15.86 -18.45 8.32
N ALA A 181 -16.87 -17.60 8.43
CA ALA A 181 -18.14 -17.96 9.08
C ALA A 181 -18.95 -18.98 8.27
N ALA A 182 -18.85 -18.94 6.94
CA ALA A 182 -19.56 -19.87 6.06
C ALA A 182 -18.89 -21.26 5.97
N PHE A 183 -17.56 -21.31 6.04
CA PHE A 183 -16.79 -22.54 5.86
C PHE A 183 -15.87 -22.84 7.04
N SER A 184 -14.73 -22.14 7.12
CA SER A 184 -13.79 -22.08 8.26
C SER A 184 -12.67 -21.11 7.94
N TRP A 185 -11.93 -20.65 8.94
CA TRP A 185 -10.75 -19.81 8.71
C TRP A 185 -9.62 -20.60 8.01
N HIS A 186 -9.46 -21.90 8.29
CA HIS A 186 -8.54 -22.80 7.59
C HIS A 186 -8.83 -22.83 6.07
N THR A 187 -10.08 -23.09 5.71
CA THR A 187 -10.54 -23.13 4.32
C THR A 187 -10.34 -21.78 3.63
N THR A 188 -10.58 -20.68 4.34
CA THR A 188 -10.37 -19.33 3.82
C THR A 188 -8.92 -19.12 3.43
N PHE A 189 -7.96 -19.42 4.30
CA PHE A 189 -6.53 -19.32 3.97
C PHE A 189 -6.13 -20.25 2.83
N HIS A 190 -6.64 -21.46 2.77
CA HIS A 190 -6.38 -22.38 1.66
C HIS A 190 -6.85 -21.81 0.33
N TRP A 191 -8.07 -21.30 0.24
CA TRP A 191 -8.62 -20.76 -1.01
C TRP A 191 -7.86 -19.51 -1.48
N PHE A 192 -7.56 -18.59 -0.58
CA PHE A 192 -6.80 -17.39 -0.94
C PHE A 192 -5.38 -17.74 -1.37
N GLY A 193 -4.72 -18.67 -0.67
CA GLY A 193 -3.40 -19.16 -1.05
C GLY A 193 -3.39 -19.83 -2.41
N ILE A 194 -4.34 -20.73 -2.69
CA ILE A 194 -4.46 -21.40 -3.99
C ILE A 194 -4.71 -20.40 -5.12
N LEU A 195 -5.59 -19.41 -4.90
CA LEU A 195 -5.85 -18.36 -5.88
C LEU A 195 -4.57 -17.61 -6.26
N GLY A 196 -3.76 -17.20 -5.28
CA GLY A 196 -2.50 -16.51 -5.53
C GLY A 196 -1.44 -17.40 -6.18
N ILE A 197 -1.33 -18.68 -5.78
CA ILE A 197 -0.44 -19.66 -6.43
C ILE A 197 -0.84 -19.85 -7.89
N ALA A 198 -2.12 -20.06 -8.18
CA ALA A 198 -2.63 -20.20 -9.56
C ALA A 198 -2.34 -18.94 -10.37
N TYR A 199 -2.54 -17.76 -9.78
CA TYR A 199 -2.25 -16.50 -10.47
C TYR A 199 -0.75 -16.29 -10.71
N SER A 200 0.13 -16.78 -9.84
CA SER A 200 1.58 -16.73 -10.08
C SER A 200 2.00 -17.50 -11.34
N VAL A 201 1.32 -18.62 -11.63
CA VAL A 201 1.51 -19.38 -12.89
C VAL A 201 1.07 -18.56 -14.09
N VAL A 202 -0.09 -17.88 -14.01
CA VAL A 202 -0.55 -16.97 -15.07
C VAL A 202 0.48 -15.87 -15.34
N LEU A 203 1.02 -15.27 -14.28
CA LEU A 203 2.07 -14.24 -14.42
C LEU A 203 3.36 -14.81 -15.02
N LEU A 204 3.76 -16.01 -14.62
CA LEU A 204 4.95 -16.67 -15.17
C LEU A 204 4.86 -16.80 -16.69
N LEU A 205 3.67 -17.07 -17.22
CA LEU A 205 3.40 -17.25 -18.66
C LEU A 205 3.26 -15.90 -19.40
N LEU A 206 2.56 -14.93 -18.82
CA LEU A 206 2.15 -13.71 -19.52
C LEU A 206 3.05 -12.49 -19.25
N LEU A 207 3.71 -12.43 -18.09
CA LEU A 207 4.54 -11.28 -17.73
C LEU A 207 5.95 -11.42 -18.32
N HIS A 208 6.48 -10.34 -18.89
CA HIS A 208 7.83 -10.29 -19.45
C HIS A 208 8.54 -9.02 -18.98
N ASP A 209 9.84 -9.14 -18.73
CA ASP A 209 10.71 -7.97 -18.55
C ASP A 209 10.88 -7.24 -19.91
N LYS A 210 11.07 -5.94 -19.87
CA LYS A 210 11.50 -5.19 -21.07
C LYS A 210 12.99 -5.43 -21.28
N ASP A 211 13.41 -5.63 -22.53
CA ASP A 211 14.81 -5.86 -22.84
C ASP A 211 15.69 -4.72 -22.29
N LYS A 212 16.75 -5.09 -21.55
CA LYS A 212 17.65 -4.13 -20.89
C LYS A 212 18.32 -3.19 -21.89
N ASP A 213 18.61 -3.64 -23.11
CA ASP A 213 19.21 -2.82 -24.15
C ASP A 213 18.25 -1.72 -24.63
N ALA A 214 16.95 -2.00 -24.67
CA ALA A 214 15.91 -1.02 -24.99
C ALA A 214 15.67 -0.01 -23.86
N VAL A 215 15.85 -0.43 -22.60
CA VAL A 215 15.74 0.45 -21.41
C VAL A 215 16.91 1.41 -21.32
N ASN A 216 18.14 0.93 -21.64
CA ASN A 216 19.36 1.75 -21.60
C ASN A 216 19.47 2.74 -22.76
N ALA A 217 18.73 2.53 -23.86
CA ALA A 217 18.70 3.43 -25.01
C ALA A 217 17.79 4.66 -24.80
N ALA A 218 16.88 4.63 -23.84
CA ALA A 218 16.10 5.80 -23.48
C ALA A 218 16.95 6.72 -22.57
N PRO A 219 17.00 8.05 -22.81
CA PRO A 219 17.67 8.99 -21.92
C PRO A 219 16.81 9.20 -20.64
N VAL A 220 16.64 8.14 -19.87
CA VAL A 220 16.18 8.30 -18.50
C VAL A 220 17.36 8.92 -17.76
N GLN A 221 17.14 10.06 -17.13
CA GLN A 221 18.03 10.58 -16.10
C GLN A 221 18.10 9.53 -14.99
N GLN A 222 18.88 8.49 -15.24
CA GLN A 222 19.41 7.66 -14.17
C GLN A 222 20.23 8.62 -13.33
N VAL A 223 19.71 9.00 -12.19
CA VAL A 223 20.54 9.51 -11.11
C VAL A 223 21.56 8.40 -10.88
N LYS A 224 22.72 8.51 -11.56
CA LYS A 224 23.83 7.57 -11.38
C LYS A 224 24.08 7.46 -9.90
N PRO A 225 24.13 6.23 -9.32
CA PRO A 225 24.52 6.09 -7.94
C PRO A 225 25.84 6.83 -7.78
N THR A 226 25.82 7.95 -7.09
CA THR A 226 27.02 8.75 -6.83
C THR A 226 28.04 7.86 -6.15
N LYS A 227 29.32 8.01 -6.51
CA LYS A 227 30.49 7.28 -5.94
C LYS A 227 30.65 7.40 -4.41
N GLY A 228 29.79 8.16 -3.74
CA GLY A 228 29.71 8.26 -2.28
C GLY A 228 28.53 7.45 -1.75
N GLY A 229 28.68 6.17 -1.57
CA GLY A 229 27.70 5.14 -1.23
C GLY A 229 26.44 5.54 -0.43
N LEU A 230 25.54 4.58 -0.20
CA LEU A 230 24.31 4.67 0.59
C LEU A 230 24.46 5.50 1.89
N PHE A 231 25.62 5.36 2.56
CA PHE A 231 25.96 6.09 3.79
C PHE A 231 26.09 7.61 3.61
N GLN A 232 26.57 8.11 2.46
CA GLN A 232 26.65 9.56 2.23
C GLN A 232 25.27 10.15 2.02
N GLY A 233 24.39 9.47 1.29
CA GLY A 233 22.99 9.90 1.13
C GLY A 233 22.25 9.91 2.46
N LEU A 234 22.45 8.86 3.27
CA LEU A 234 21.88 8.76 4.61
C LEU A 234 22.37 9.89 5.53
N SER A 235 23.69 10.15 5.56
CA SER A 235 24.26 11.24 6.36
C SER A 235 23.71 12.59 5.99
N VAL A 236 23.58 12.92 4.69
CA VAL A 236 23.04 14.21 4.23
C VAL A 236 21.58 14.36 4.59
N VAL A 237 20.77 13.32 4.41
CA VAL A 237 19.33 13.34 4.74
C VAL A 237 19.14 13.52 6.25
N LEU A 238 19.85 12.75 7.08
CA LEU A 238 19.74 12.81 8.54
C LEU A 238 20.32 14.10 9.15
N SER A 239 21.25 14.79 8.47
CA SER A 239 21.76 16.10 8.91
C SER A 239 20.80 17.25 8.58
N THR A 240 19.78 17.04 7.76
CA THR A 240 18.83 18.06 7.37
C THR A 240 17.70 18.18 8.39
N TRP A 241 17.64 19.27 9.16
CA TRP A 241 16.59 19.48 10.18
C TRP A 241 15.16 19.38 9.61
N ALA A 242 14.93 19.94 8.44
CA ALA A 242 13.61 19.87 7.78
C ALA A 242 13.17 18.43 7.49
N PHE A 243 14.12 17.50 7.30
CA PHE A 243 13.80 16.09 7.13
C PHE A 243 13.23 15.45 8.40
N TRP A 244 13.75 15.79 9.58
CA TRP A 244 13.21 15.29 10.85
C TRP A 244 11.78 15.80 11.11
N VAL A 245 11.50 17.05 10.74
CA VAL A 245 10.14 17.61 10.83
C VAL A 245 9.19 16.83 9.92
N ILE A 246 9.60 16.56 8.67
CA ILE A 246 8.80 15.78 7.71
C ILE A 246 8.64 14.34 8.17
N LEU A 247 9.69 13.72 8.71
CA LEU A 247 9.68 12.36 9.22
C LEU A 247 8.68 12.21 10.38
N PHE A 248 8.72 13.13 11.33
CA PHE A 248 7.75 13.17 12.42
C PHE A 248 6.33 13.40 11.92
N TYR A 249 6.17 14.37 11.02
CA TYR A 249 4.90 14.68 10.38
C TYR A 249 4.31 13.50 9.61
N PHE A 250 5.12 12.65 9.01
CA PHE A 250 4.68 11.46 8.33
C PHE A 250 4.40 10.30 9.30
N ALA A 251 5.30 10.08 10.26
CA ALA A 251 5.23 8.96 11.19
C ALA A 251 4.01 9.04 12.13
N VAL A 252 3.73 10.23 12.67
CA VAL A 252 2.65 10.40 13.65
C VAL A 252 1.26 10.18 13.04
N PRO A 253 0.90 10.78 11.90
CA PRO A 253 -0.38 10.46 11.24
C PRO A 253 -0.44 9.04 10.65
N SER A 254 0.68 8.36 10.46
CA SER A 254 0.68 6.94 10.09
C SER A 254 0.09 6.05 11.19
N LEU A 255 0.17 6.45 12.46
CA LEU A 255 -0.42 5.70 13.58
C LEU A 255 -1.93 5.47 13.38
N PRO A 256 -2.79 6.51 13.25
CA PRO A 256 -4.22 6.29 13.02
C PRO A 256 -4.51 5.59 11.68
N GLY A 257 -3.69 5.80 10.65
CA GLY A 257 -3.81 5.08 9.39
C GLY A 257 -3.66 3.56 9.54
N TRP A 258 -2.66 3.11 10.26
CA TRP A 258 -2.45 1.68 10.54
C TRP A 258 -3.44 1.12 11.57
N ALA A 259 -3.79 1.89 12.61
CA ALA A 259 -4.83 1.51 13.55
C ALA A 259 -6.15 1.25 12.83
N THR A 260 -6.54 2.13 11.92
CA THR A 260 -7.75 1.99 11.10
C THR A 260 -7.68 0.77 10.19
N LYS A 261 -6.56 0.52 9.52
CA LYS A 261 -6.41 -0.66 8.64
C LYS A 261 -6.55 -1.97 9.41
N ASN A 262 -5.98 -2.06 10.61
CA ASN A 262 -5.87 -3.32 11.33
C ASN A 262 -6.98 -3.54 12.36
N TRP A 263 -7.54 -2.48 12.95
CA TRP A 263 -8.46 -2.57 14.08
C TRP A 263 -9.86 -2.00 13.82
N LEU A 264 -10.09 -1.31 12.70
CA LEU A 264 -11.42 -0.76 12.42
C LEU A 264 -12.50 -1.84 12.29
N PRO A 265 -12.26 -3.02 11.69
CA PRO A 265 -13.26 -4.09 11.70
C PRO A 265 -13.68 -4.51 13.11
N THR A 266 -12.70 -4.64 14.03
CA THR A 266 -12.95 -4.96 15.43
C THR A 266 -13.74 -3.86 16.12
N LEU A 267 -13.36 -2.60 15.92
CA LEU A 267 -14.08 -1.44 16.49
C LEU A 267 -15.53 -1.38 16.00
N PHE A 268 -15.78 -1.64 14.71
CA PHE A 268 -17.15 -1.69 14.17
C PHE A 268 -17.96 -2.82 14.81
N ALA A 269 -17.37 -4.01 14.98
CA ALA A 269 -18.03 -5.13 15.62
C ALA A 269 -18.39 -4.83 17.08
N GLU A 270 -17.46 -4.24 17.83
CA GLU A 270 -17.65 -3.90 19.26
C GLU A 270 -18.70 -2.78 19.42
N ASN A 271 -18.54 -1.66 18.70
CA ASN A 271 -19.40 -0.48 18.87
C ASN A 271 -20.83 -0.67 18.35
N LEU A 272 -21.01 -1.51 17.33
CA LEU A 272 -22.33 -1.78 16.72
C LEU A 272 -22.98 -3.06 17.27
N GLY A 273 -22.24 -3.91 18.01
CA GLY A 273 -22.73 -5.19 18.48
C GLY A 273 -23.08 -6.16 17.33
N ILE A 274 -22.37 -6.10 16.22
CA ILE A 274 -22.61 -6.93 15.03
C ILE A 274 -21.48 -7.96 14.86
N PRO A 275 -21.76 -9.10 14.19
CA PRO A 275 -20.73 -10.10 13.98
C PRO A 275 -19.65 -9.59 13.01
N MET A 276 -18.42 -10.10 13.16
CA MET A 276 -17.28 -9.71 12.33
C MET A 276 -17.51 -9.97 10.83
N SER A 277 -18.34 -10.97 10.48
CA SER A 277 -18.75 -11.25 9.11
C SER A 277 -19.48 -10.08 8.41
N GLN A 278 -20.07 -9.18 9.19
CA GLN A 278 -20.70 -7.96 8.70
C GLN A 278 -19.82 -6.72 8.95
N ALA A 279 -19.21 -6.62 10.13
CA ALA A 279 -18.34 -5.51 10.49
C ALA A 279 -17.11 -5.40 9.57
N GLY A 280 -16.53 -6.54 9.19
CA GLY A 280 -15.39 -6.60 8.27
C GLY A 280 -15.67 -5.88 6.95
N PRO A 281 -16.61 -6.36 6.12
CA PRO A 281 -16.93 -5.72 4.84
C PRO A 281 -17.36 -4.26 4.98
N ILE A 282 -18.22 -3.93 5.93
CA ILE A 282 -18.71 -2.55 6.13
C ILE A 282 -17.52 -1.61 6.40
N SER A 283 -16.65 -1.96 7.33
CA SER A 283 -15.50 -1.12 7.69
C SER A 283 -14.48 -0.98 6.57
N THR A 284 -14.10 -2.10 5.93
CA THR A 284 -13.05 -2.09 4.90
C THR A 284 -13.51 -1.41 3.61
N ILE A 285 -14.74 -1.62 3.18
CA ILE A 285 -15.32 -0.92 2.02
C ILE A 285 -15.40 0.58 2.30
N THR A 286 -15.90 0.96 3.49
CA THR A 286 -15.98 2.36 3.91
C THR A 286 -14.64 3.07 3.79
N ILE A 287 -13.58 2.50 4.36
CA ILE A 287 -12.24 3.08 4.32
C ILE A 287 -11.62 3.04 2.92
N ALA A 288 -11.74 1.93 2.20
CA ALA A 288 -11.14 1.80 0.88
C ALA A 288 -11.72 2.81 -0.12
N VAL A 289 -13.04 2.91 -0.18
CA VAL A 289 -13.74 3.85 -1.08
C VAL A 289 -13.45 5.29 -0.71
N SER A 290 -13.53 5.64 0.57
CA SER A 290 -13.29 7.01 1.02
C SER A 290 -11.82 7.44 0.87
N SER A 291 -10.86 6.55 1.17
CA SER A 291 -9.44 6.84 0.99
C SER A 291 -9.07 7.03 -0.48
N LEU A 292 -9.59 6.20 -1.38
CA LEU A 292 -9.40 6.38 -2.82
C LEU A 292 -9.90 7.75 -3.30
N ASN A 293 -11.11 8.15 -2.88
CA ASN A 293 -11.65 9.47 -3.20
C ASN A 293 -10.81 10.60 -2.58
N GLY A 294 -10.34 10.41 -1.35
CA GLY A 294 -9.46 11.36 -0.66
C GLY A 294 -8.13 11.57 -1.38
N VAL A 295 -7.51 10.49 -1.85
CA VAL A 295 -6.25 10.55 -2.64
C VAL A 295 -6.47 11.31 -3.95
N LEU A 296 -7.53 10.98 -4.69
CA LEU A 296 -7.83 11.64 -5.96
C LEU A 296 -8.14 13.13 -5.78
N PHE A 297 -9.03 13.43 -4.84
CA PHE A 297 -9.42 14.82 -4.56
C PHE A 297 -8.25 15.63 -3.99
N GLY A 298 -7.52 15.06 -3.02
CA GLY A 298 -6.35 15.68 -2.40
C GLY A 298 -5.22 15.96 -3.40
N GLY A 299 -4.96 15.02 -4.32
CA GLY A 299 -3.98 15.21 -5.39
C GLY A 299 -4.36 16.39 -6.31
N VAL A 300 -5.58 16.38 -6.84
CA VAL A 300 -6.06 17.44 -7.75
C VAL A 300 -6.09 18.81 -7.06
N LEU A 301 -6.55 18.86 -5.81
CA LEU A 301 -6.62 20.12 -5.06
C LEU A 301 -5.21 20.68 -4.78
N SER A 302 -4.29 19.82 -4.36
CA SER A 302 -2.94 20.25 -4.02
C SER A 302 -2.16 20.72 -5.25
N ASP A 303 -2.31 20.05 -6.40
CA ASP A 303 -1.65 20.43 -7.65
C ASP A 303 -2.16 21.76 -8.20
N LYS A 304 -3.44 22.08 -8.02
CA LYS A 304 -3.99 23.38 -8.38
C LYS A 304 -3.56 24.46 -7.40
N TRP A 305 -3.48 24.13 -6.12
CA TRP A 305 -3.18 25.13 -5.08
C TRP A 305 -1.71 25.49 -5.03
N VAL A 306 -0.80 24.55 -5.25
CA VAL A 306 0.65 24.83 -5.26
C VAL A 306 1.05 25.82 -6.36
N GLN A 307 0.32 25.87 -7.48
CA GLN A 307 0.54 26.84 -8.56
C GLN A 307 0.32 28.30 -8.11
N LYS A 308 -0.50 28.51 -7.08
CA LYS A 308 -0.81 29.84 -6.52
C LYS A 308 -0.07 30.12 -5.23
N ASN A 309 0.23 29.10 -4.47
CA ASN A 309 0.88 29.20 -3.16
C ASN A 309 1.77 27.98 -2.93
N ILE A 310 3.06 28.21 -2.73
CA ILE A 310 4.06 27.16 -2.50
C ILE A 310 3.69 26.20 -1.35
N ARG A 311 2.92 26.67 -0.36
CA ARG A 311 2.39 25.85 0.74
C ARG A 311 1.08 25.13 0.41
N GLY A 312 0.59 25.18 -0.82
CA GLY A 312 -0.70 24.59 -1.21
C GLY A 312 -0.80 23.09 -0.88
N ARG A 313 0.28 22.33 -1.06
CA ARG A 313 0.35 20.90 -0.70
C ARG A 313 0.28 20.68 0.82
N VAL A 314 0.99 21.53 1.57
CA VAL A 314 0.96 21.47 3.04
C VAL A 314 -0.43 21.81 3.57
N TYR A 315 -1.10 22.82 3.01
CA TYR A 315 -2.47 23.18 3.41
C TYR A 315 -3.49 22.11 3.04
N THR A 316 -3.40 21.51 1.84
CA THR A 316 -4.28 20.41 1.44
C THR A 316 -4.14 19.21 2.40
N SER A 317 -2.91 18.86 2.72
CA SER A 317 -2.59 17.80 3.66
C SER A 317 -3.10 18.12 5.09
N ALA A 318 -2.95 19.38 5.52
CA ALA A 318 -3.43 19.86 6.82
C ALA A 318 -4.96 19.80 6.93
N ILE A 319 -5.68 20.18 5.88
CA ILE A 319 -7.15 20.04 5.83
C ILE A 319 -7.53 18.57 5.97
N GLY A 320 -6.86 17.67 5.23
CA GLY A 320 -7.09 16.24 5.34
C GLY A 320 -6.88 15.72 6.75
N LEU A 321 -5.76 16.05 7.40
CA LEU A 321 -5.52 15.69 8.80
C LEU A 321 -6.54 16.31 9.76
N GLY A 322 -6.93 17.55 9.53
CA GLY A 322 -7.97 18.22 10.31
C GLY A 322 -9.30 17.45 10.28
N MET A 323 -9.67 16.86 9.14
CA MET A 323 -10.86 16.01 9.00
C MET A 323 -10.73 14.69 9.78
N THR A 324 -9.54 14.13 9.92
CA THR A 324 -9.35 12.88 10.67
C THR A 324 -9.56 13.04 12.17
N ILE A 325 -9.38 14.24 12.73
CA ILE A 325 -9.52 14.48 14.17
C ILE A 325 -10.96 14.21 14.66
N PRO A 326 -12.00 14.92 14.18
CA PRO A 326 -13.37 14.62 14.59
C PRO A 326 -13.80 13.20 14.19
N ALA A 327 -13.28 12.67 13.09
CA ALA A 327 -13.55 11.31 12.68
C ALA A 327 -13.06 10.28 13.71
N LEU A 328 -11.84 10.44 14.24
CA LEU A 328 -11.29 9.55 15.27
C LEU A 328 -12.07 9.59 16.59
N PHE A 329 -12.54 10.78 17.00
CA PHE A 329 -13.41 10.90 18.17
C PHE A 329 -14.77 10.23 17.94
N LEU A 330 -15.39 10.43 16.76
CA LEU A 330 -16.65 9.81 16.41
C LEU A 330 -16.51 8.28 16.27
N LEU A 331 -15.41 7.77 15.74
CA LEU A 331 -15.10 6.34 15.69
C LEU A 331 -14.97 5.78 17.13
N GLY A 332 -14.29 6.51 18.00
CA GLY A 332 -14.06 6.07 19.39
C GLY A 332 -15.35 5.99 20.23
N PHE A 333 -16.25 6.94 20.07
CA PHE A 333 -17.43 7.10 20.94
C PHE A 333 -18.78 6.92 20.24
N GLY A 334 -18.78 6.66 18.92
CA GLY A 334 -20.01 6.43 18.17
C GLY A 334 -20.57 5.01 18.39
N HIS A 335 -21.88 4.90 18.53
CA HIS A 335 -22.60 3.63 18.72
C HIS A 335 -23.70 3.40 17.67
N SER A 336 -23.88 4.29 16.70
CA SER A 336 -24.85 4.13 15.61
C SER A 336 -24.13 3.86 14.28
N LEU A 337 -24.76 3.05 13.43
CA LEU A 337 -24.20 2.73 12.10
C LEU A 337 -23.89 4.00 11.31
N VAL A 338 -24.81 4.97 11.32
CA VAL A 338 -24.64 6.24 10.57
C VAL A 338 -23.45 7.04 11.09
N ALA A 339 -23.30 7.14 12.42
CA ALA A 339 -22.19 7.88 13.04
C ALA A 339 -20.84 7.22 12.71
N ILE A 340 -20.74 5.90 12.86
CA ILE A 340 -19.47 5.16 12.68
C ILE A 340 -19.09 5.08 11.19
N VAL A 341 -20.03 4.80 10.29
CA VAL A 341 -19.77 4.80 8.84
C VAL A 341 -19.45 6.21 8.36
N GLY A 342 -20.20 7.22 8.81
CA GLY A 342 -19.91 8.62 8.50
C GLY A 342 -18.53 9.05 8.98
N ALA A 343 -18.14 8.65 10.19
CA ALA A 343 -16.79 8.89 10.72
C ALA A 343 -15.71 8.17 9.90
N GLY A 344 -15.95 6.92 9.52
CA GLY A 344 -15.03 6.15 8.65
C GLY A 344 -14.85 6.80 7.27
N LEU A 345 -15.95 7.30 6.67
CA LEU A 345 -15.88 8.04 5.40
C LEU A 345 -15.07 9.34 5.55
N LEU A 346 -15.33 10.10 6.62
CA LEU A 346 -14.61 11.34 6.90
C LEU A 346 -13.12 11.07 7.15
N PHE A 347 -12.80 10.04 7.91
CA PHE A 347 -11.43 9.61 8.15
C PHE A 347 -10.73 9.24 6.85
N GLY A 348 -11.33 8.38 6.04
CA GLY A 348 -10.71 7.90 4.81
C GLY A 348 -10.44 9.02 3.81
N ILE A 349 -11.40 9.93 3.59
CA ILE A 349 -11.20 11.12 2.73
C ILE A 349 -10.05 11.97 3.27
N GLY A 350 -10.08 12.31 4.55
CA GLY A 350 -9.06 13.15 5.17
C GLY A 350 -7.67 12.52 5.14
N TYR A 351 -7.58 11.23 5.49
CA TYR A 351 -6.34 10.49 5.44
C TYR A 351 -5.79 10.34 4.00
N GLY A 352 -6.67 10.08 3.03
CA GLY A 352 -6.29 10.04 1.61
C GLY A 352 -5.72 11.36 1.10
N MET A 353 -6.29 12.49 1.50
CA MET A 353 -5.75 13.82 1.18
C MET A 353 -4.35 14.03 1.78
N PHE A 354 -4.13 13.58 3.01
CA PHE A 354 -2.80 13.58 3.64
C PHE A 354 -1.82 12.70 2.88
N ASP A 355 -2.18 11.45 2.65
CA ASP A 355 -1.30 10.43 2.07
C ASP A 355 -0.84 10.79 0.65
N ALA A 356 -1.71 11.34 -0.17
CA ALA A 356 -1.40 11.80 -1.53
C ALA A 356 -0.32 12.91 -1.57
N ASN A 357 -0.16 13.66 -0.49
CA ASN A 357 0.75 14.80 -0.44
C ASN A 357 2.11 14.50 0.21
N ASN A 358 2.32 13.31 0.78
CA ASN A 358 3.55 12.98 1.50
C ASN A 358 4.80 13.05 0.62
N MET A 359 4.79 12.35 -0.51
CA MET A 359 5.92 12.37 -1.45
C MET A 359 6.09 13.74 -2.11
N PRO A 360 5.04 14.41 -2.60
CA PRO A 360 5.16 15.75 -3.15
C PRO A 360 5.74 16.79 -2.16
N ILE A 361 5.34 16.77 -0.89
CA ILE A 361 5.89 17.66 0.15
C ILE A 361 7.37 17.33 0.40
N LEU A 362 7.75 16.05 0.45
CA LEU A 362 9.14 15.63 0.57
C LEU A 362 9.99 16.21 -0.59
N CYS A 363 9.46 16.14 -1.82
CA CYS A 363 10.13 16.67 -3.01
C CYS A 363 10.36 18.19 -2.95
N GLN A 364 9.48 18.95 -2.29
CA GLN A 364 9.63 20.39 -2.10
C GLN A 364 10.75 20.77 -1.09
N ILE A 365 11.22 19.82 -0.29
CA ILE A 365 12.17 20.08 0.81
C ILE A 365 13.52 19.42 0.54
N ILE A 366 13.52 18.20 -0.01
CA ILE A 366 14.72 17.39 -0.27
C ILE A 366 15.08 17.46 -1.75
N SER A 367 16.37 17.72 -2.02
CA SER A 367 16.87 17.74 -3.41
C SER A 367 16.68 16.40 -4.11
N ALA A 368 16.46 16.41 -5.43
CA ALA A 368 16.18 15.23 -6.26
C ALA A 368 17.19 14.09 -6.05
N LYS A 369 18.46 14.42 -5.82
CA LYS A 369 19.54 13.45 -5.57
C LYS A 369 19.29 12.53 -4.38
N TYR A 370 18.60 13.00 -3.33
CA TYR A 370 18.43 12.29 -2.05
C TYR A 370 16.99 11.87 -1.77
N ARG A 371 16.03 12.18 -2.66
CA ARG A 371 14.58 11.91 -2.48
C ARG A 371 14.28 10.43 -2.25
N ALA A 372 14.91 9.55 -3.01
CA ALA A 372 14.70 8.10 -2.87
C ALA A 372 15.13 7.59 -1.48
N THR A 373 16.30 8.03 -1.00
CA THR A 373 16.79 7.69 0.34
C THR A 373 15.88 8.24 1.43
N ALA A 374 15.48 9.51 1.32
CA ALA A 374 14.59 10.15 2.28
C ALA A 374 13.21 9.48 2.34
N TYR A 375 12.62 9.17 1.18
CA TYR A 375 11.34 8.47 1.12
C TYR A 375 11.42 7.05 1.67
N GLY A 376 12.52 6.33 1.40
CA GLY A 376 12.76 5.00 1.95
C GLY A 376 12.79 5.00 3.48
N ILE A 377 13.48 5.97 4.10
CA ILE A 377 13.50 6.12 5.56
C ILE A 377 12.11 6.49 6.09
N MET A 378 11.44 7.44 5.44
CA MET A 378 10.08 7.83 5.79
C MET A 378 9.12 6.64 5.80
N ASN A 379 9.13 5.84 4.72
CA ASN A 379 8.28 4.67 4.60
C ASN A 379 8.60 3.62 5.68
N MET A 380 9.88 3.34 5.92
CA MET A 380 10.31 2.41 6.97
C MET A 380 9.82 2.84 8.36
N VAL A 381 10.00 4.12 8.70
CA VAL A 381 9.55 4.66 10.01
C VAL A 381 8.03 4.65 10.11
N GLY A 382 7.30 4.97 9.03
CA GLY A 382 5.84 4.88 8.99
C GLY A 382 5.33 3.45 9.18
N VAL A 383 6.02 2.46 8.61
CA VAL A 383 5.68 1.03 8.81
C VAL A 383 6.00 0.58 10.23
N PHE A 384 7.11 1.02 10.82
CA PHE A 384 7.43 0.72 12.23
C PHE A 384 6.44 1.36 13.20
N ALA A 385 6.03 2.59 12.94
CA ALA A 385 4.93 3.23 13.69
C ALA A 385 3.64 2.40 13.57
N GLY A 386 3.37 1.87 12.38
CA GLY A 386 2.27 0.94 12.13
C GLY A 386 2.37 -0.35 12.93
N ALA A 387 3.53 -0.97 12.98
CA ALA A 387 3.76 -2.18 13.78
C ALA A 387 3.52 -1.92 15.26
N MET A 388 4.08 -0.82 15.78
CA MET A 388 3.94 -0.43 17.18
C MET A 388 2.46 -0.16 17.55
N VAL A 389 1.76 0.67 16.78
CA VAL A 389 0.36 0.98 17.08
C VAL A 389 -0.53 -0.25 16.96
N THR A 390 -0.29 -1.12 15.98
CA THR A 390 -1.06 -2.33 15.78
C THR A 390 -0.98 -3.25 17.03
N GLN A 391 0.20 -3.40 17.58
CA GLN A 391 0.41 -4.20 18.80
C GLN A 391 -0.19 -3.53 20.04
N VAL A 392 0.00 -2.22 20.20
CA VAL A 392 -0.53 -1.45 21.35
C VAL A 392 -2.05 -1.44 21.37
N MET A 393 -2.71 -1.29 20.21
CA MET A 393 -4.17 -1.30 20.09
C MET A 393 -4.77 -2.64 20.56
N GLY A 394 -4.05 -3.75 20.41
CA GLY A 394 -4.48 -5.05 20.96
C GLY A 394 -4.67 -5.02 22.47
N LYS A 395 -3.75 -4.40 23.22
CA LYS A 395 -3.87 -4.22 24.67
C LYS A 395 -5.10 -3.40 25.07
N PHE A 396 -5.37 -2.33 24.30
CA PHE A 396 -6.56 -1.52 24.54
C PHE A 396 -7.86 -2.28 24.22
N SER A 397 -7.86 -3.14 23.19
CA SER A 397 -9.00 -4.00 22.87
C SER A 397 -9.26 -5.01 23.98
N ASP A 398 -8.24 -5.67 24.54
CA ASP A 398 -8.39 -6.58 25.69
C ASP A 398 -8.96 -5.89 26.94
N GLY A 399 -8.63 -4.61 27.13
CA GLY A 399 -9.16 -3.77 28.20
C GLY A 399 -10.57 -3.20 27.93
N GLY A 400 -11.19 -3.50 26.79
CA GLY A 400 -12.47 -2.90 26.38
C GLY A 400 -12.38 -1.39 26.07
N ASN A 401 -11.18 -0.88 25.82
CA ASN A 401 -10.90 0.54 25.62
C ASN A 401 -10.44 0.88 24.20
N LEU A 402 -10.78 0.05 23.22
CA LEU A 402 -10.36 0.26 21.83
C LEU A 402 -10.85 1.61 21.29
N GLY A 403 -12.09 1.98 21.57
CA GLY A 403 -12.65 3.27 21.19
C GLY A 403 -11.89 4.46 21.79
N LEU A 404 -11.50 4.36 23.07
CA LEU A 404 -10.68 5.39 23.73
C LEU A 404 -9.30 5.52 23.06
N ALA A 405 -8.70 4.40 22.63
CA ALA A 405 -7.43 4.42 21.92
C ALA A 405 -7.56 5.13 20.56
N PHE A 406 -8.63 4.92 19.81
CA PHE A 406 -8.90 5.67 18.59
C PHE A 406 -9.08 7.18 18.84
N ALA A 407 -9.81 7.55 19.89
CA ALA A 407 -9.98 8.95 20.27
C ALA A 407 -8.64 9.60 20.70
N ALA A 408 -7.80 8.86 21.44
CA ALA A 408 -6.46 9.32 21.83
C ALA A 408 -5.55 9.59 20.60
N LEU A 409 -5.66 8.78 19.54
CA LEU A 409 -4.96 9.04 18.30
C LEU A 409 -5.41 10.37 17.66
N GLY A 410 -6.66 10.80 17.86
CA GLY A 410 -7.14 12.13 17.45
C GLY A 410 -6.35 13.25 18.11
N VAL A 411 -6.05 13.14 19.41
CA VAL A 411 -5.22 14.11 20.14
C VAL A 411 -3.79 14.14 19.60
N VAL A 412 -3.23 12.96 19.29
CA VAL A 412 -1.89 12.84 18.71
C VAL A 412 -1.82 13.52 17.34
N VAL A 413 -2.87 13.38 16.52
CA VAL A 413 -2.95 14.06 15.21
C VAL A 413 -3.03 15.58 15.36
N ILE A 414 -3.67 16.12 16.39
CA ILE A 414 -3.68 17.58 16.67
C ILE A 414 -2.25 18.10 16.83
N ALA A 415 -1.41 17.39 17.58
CA ALA A 415 -0.02 17.78 17.75
C ALA A 415 0.77 17.74 16.43
N ALA A 416 0.57 16.69 15.62
CA ALA A 416 1.21 16.57 14.32
C ALA A 416 0.75 17.68 13.35
N LEU A 417 -0.54 17.99 13.33
CA LEU A 417 -1.12 19.06 12.50
C LEU A 417 -0.55 20.42 12.87
N THR A 418 -0.44 20.71 14.16
CA THR A 418 0.14 21.98 14.66
C THR A 418 1.60 22.10 14.23
N LEU A 419 2.40 21.04 14.42
CA LEU A 419 3.79 21.01 13.99
C LEU A 419 3.94 21.21 12.48
N GLN A 420 3.09 20.57 11.69
CA GLN A 420 3.07 20.72 10.23
C GLN A 420 2.86 22.18 9.82
N LEU A 421 1.84 22.81 10.36
CA LEU A 421 1.48 24.19 9.98
C LEU A 421 2.55 25.20 10.38
N VAL A 422 3.21 25.00 11.54
CA VAL A 422 4.21 25.91 12.07
C VAL A 422 5.59 25.68 11.45
N CYS A 423 6.05 24.44 11.40
CA CYS A 423 7.45 24.11 11.11
C CYS A 423 7.70 23.73 9.66
N LEU A 424 6.68 23.23 8.91
CA LEU A 424 6.89 22.76 7.56
C LEU A 424 6.85 23.92 6.55
N LYS A 425 8.03 24.32 6.08
CA LYS A 425 8.21 25.41 5.12
C LYS A 425 8.85 24.88 3.84
N PRO A 426 8.07 24.69 2.76
CA PRO A 426 8.61 24.30 1.47
C PRO A 426 9.63 25.33 0.95
N LYS A 427 10.66 24.85 0.25
CA LYS A 427 11.71 25.70 -0.34
C LYS A 427 11.47 25.96 -1.83
N THR A 428 10.79 25.03 -2.51
CA THR A 428 10.55 25.07 -3.97
C THR A 428 9.10 24.63 -4.25
N ASP A 429 8.58 25.02 -5.40
CA ASP A 429 7.26 24.58 -5.86
C ASP A 429 7.30 23.12 -6.34
N ASP A 430 8.46 22.66 -6.80
CA ASP A 430 8.72 21.33 -7.36
C ASP A 430 7.62 20.88 -8.33
N LEU A 431 7.45 21.67 -9.39
CA LEU A 431 6.46 21.42 -10.44
C LEU A 431 7.01 20.55 -11.58
N GLU A 432 8.27 20.07 -11.49
CA GLU A 432 8.94 19.22 -12.47
C GLU A 432 8.67 17.72 -12.26
#